data_c94731478b91fa9aff6d9c45fdde40ee
#
_entry.id   c94731478b91fa9aff6d9c45fdde40ee
#
_cell.length_a   1.000
_cell.length_b   1.000
_cell.length_c   1.000
_cell.angle_alpha   90.00
_cell.angle_beta   90.00
_cell.angle_gamma   90.00
#
_symmetry.space_group_name_H-M   'P 1'
#
loop_
_entity.id
_entity.type
_entity.pdbx_description
1 polymer ?
#
loop_
_entity_poly.entity_id
_entity_poly.type
_entity_poly.pdbx_seq_one_letter_code
_entity_poly.pdbx_strand_id
1 'polypeptide(L)'
;PEDILAFENKEVEVIPITEVMKKDSVVMYKGIRYRGYVYINPSKMKVIRTSYSEDGISVDNVYYDNVIHICVYEGRQMLYGKDITKKMFAGIFPTETLNQMILADMNFMGVNNKGYQYQATLCVPESSVYSLANITIGFDNQMSIKKAE
;
A
#
# COMPACT_ATOMS: atom_id res chain seq x y z
N PRO A 1 -25.48 -8.53 30.63
CA PRO A 1 -25.36 -7.15 30.16
C PRO A 1 -25.79 -7.00 28.72
N GLU A 2 -26.23 -5.85 28.39
CA GLU A 2 -26.69 -5.50 27.04
C GLU A 2 -25.60 -5.72 25.99
N ASP A 3 -24.35 -5.51 26.37
CA ASP A 3 -23.24 -5.66 25.45
C ASP A 3 -23.10 -7.08 24.89
N ILE A 4 -23.44 -8.06 25.70
CA ILE A 4 -23.41 -9.46 25.27
C ILE A 4 -24.45 -9.70 24.18
N LEU A 5 -25.65 -9.11 24.33
CA LEU A 5 -26.69 -9.25 23.32
C LEU A 5 -26.31 -8.61 22.01
N ALA A 6 -25.59 -7.48 22.06
CA ALA A 6 -25.09 -6.83 20.84
C ALA A 6 -24.06 -7.69 20.11
N PHE A 7 -23.26 -8.44 20.85
CA PHE A 7 -22.24 -9.30 20.28
C PHE A 7 -22.75 -10.63 19.75
N GLU A 8 -23.95 -11.06 20.15
CA GLU A 8 -24.51 -12.31 19.64
C GLU A 8 -24.70 -12.33 18.13
N ASN A 9 -24.89 -11.17 17.53
CA ASN A 9 -25.14 -11.03 16.10
C ASN A 9 -23.95 -10.49 15.35
N LYS A 10 -22.82 -10.29 16.01
CA LYS A 10 -21.64 -9.72 15.37
C LYS A 10 -20.38 -10.29 15.99
N GLU A 11 -19.51 -10.78 15.12
CA GLU A 11 -18.18 -11.22 15.51
C GLU A 11 -17.16 -10.30 14.85
N VAL A 12 -16.05 -10.11 15.54
CA VAL A 12 -14.92 -9.33 15.01
C VAL A 12 -13.70 -10.24 14.94
N GLU A 13 -13.16 -10.38 13.76
CA GLU A 13 -11.94 -11.11 13.53
C GLU A 13 -10.86 -10.14 13.10
N VAL A 14 -9.77 -10.08 13.86
CA VAL A 14 -8.64 -9.18 13.58
C VAL A 14 -7.55 -9.98 12.89
N ILE A 15 -7.21 -9.54 11.67
CA ILE A 15 -6.12 -10.14 10.92
C ILE A 15 -4.81 -9.57 11.48
N PRO A 16 -3.87 -10.44 11.91
CA PRO A 16 -2.63 -9.98 12.54
C PRO A 16 -1.83 -9.04 11.63
N ILE A 17 -1.17 -8.07 12.26
CA ILE A 17 -0.23 -7.20 11.56
C ILE A 17 0.98 -8.04 11.15
N THR A 18 1.32 -8.01 9.87
CA THR A 18 2.48 -8.71 9.36
C THR A 18 3.77 -7.97 9.70
N GLU A 19 4.89 -8.66 9.61
CA GLU A 19 6.20 -8.04 9.83
C GLU A 19 6.51 -7.04 8.71
N VAL A 20 7.41 -6.09 9.01
CA VAL A 20 7.93 -5.16 8.02
C VAL A 20 8.60 -5.94 6.89
N MET A 21 8.18 -5.65 5.66
CA MET A 21 8.79 -6.23 4.48
C MET A 21 9.75 -5.23 3.85
N LYS A 22 10.97 -5.67 3.58
CA LYS A 22 11.99 -4.85 2.94
C LYS A 22 12.34 -5.41 1.58
N LYS A 23 12.34 -4.55 0.58
CA LYS A 23 12.84 -4.87 -0.75
C LYS A 23 14.05 -3.99 -1.04
N ASP A 24 15.02 -4.55 -1.74
CA ASP A 24 16.29 -3.91 -2.07
C ASP A 24 16.61 -4.24 -3.53
N SER A 25 16.88 -3.24 -4.32
CA SER A 25 17.21 -3.45 -5.73
C SER A 25 18.23 -2.41 -6.21
N VAL A 26 19.01 -2.82 -7.20
CA VAL A 26 20.02 -1.96 -7.83
C VAL A 26 19.65 -1.81 -9.30
N VAL A 27 19.65 -0.57 -9.78
CA VAL A 27 19.39 -0.26 -11.18
C VAL A 27 20.47 0.65 -11.71
N MET A 28 20.75 0.53 -13.00
CA MET A 28 21.69 1.38 -13.69
C MET A 28 20.94 2.29 -14.65
N TYR A 29 21.33 3.56 -14.66
CA TYR A 29 20.78 4.52 -15.61
C TYR A 29 21.88 5.51 -16.01
N LYS A 30 22.19 5.58 -17.29
CA LYS A 30 23.23 6.45 -17.84
C LYS A 30 24.57 6.33 -17.10
N GLY A 31 24.97 5.09 -16.80
CA GLY A 31 26.22 4.81 -16.11
C GLY A 31 26.19 5.06 -14.61
N ILE A 32 25.08 5.52 -14.05
CA ILE A 32 24.96 5.76 -12.62
C ILE A 32 24.24 4.58 -11.98
N ARG A 33 24.79 4.12 -10.86
CA ARG A 33 24.21 3.02 -10.09
C ARG A 33 23.34 3.57 -8.96
N TYR A 34 22.07 3.20 -8.99
CA TYR A 34 21.10 3.58 -7.97
C TYR A 34 20.68 2.37 -7.15
N ARG A 35 20.60 2.55 -5.86
CA ARG A 35 20.07 1.52 -4.96
C ARG A 35 18.76 1.99 -4.37
N GLY A 36 17.70 1.23 -4.61
CA GLY A 36 16.37 1.55 -4.13
C GLY A 36 15.95 0.62 -3.01
N TYR A 37 15.33 1.17 -1.98
CA TYR A 37 14.75 0.41 -0.87
C TYR A 37 13.27 0.71 -0.80
N VAL A 38 12.50 -0.35 -0.57
CA VAL A 38 11.07 -0.26 -0.30
C VAL A 38 10.81 -0.97 1.02
N TYR A 39 10.23 -0.24 1.96
CA TYR A 39 9.85 -0.79 3.27
C TYR A 39 8.34 -0.75 3.37
N ILE A 40 7.72 -1.92 3.49
CA ILE A 40 6.27 -2.04 3.65
C ILE A 40 6.02 -2.21 5.15
N ASN A 41 5.47 -1.17 5.77
CA ASN A 41 5.29 -1.11 7.22
C ASN A 41 3.82 -1.22 7.57
N PRO A 42 3.41 -2.18 8.42
CA PRO A 42 2.04 -2.22 8.91
C PRO A 42 1.69 -0.92 9.63
N SER A 43 0.50 -0.41 9.40
CA SER A 43 0.00 0.78 10.07
C SER A 43 -1.16 0.41 10.99
N LYS A 44 -1.66 1.38 11.76
CA LYS A 44 -2.83 1.20 12.60
C LYS A 44 -4.13 1.53 11.88
N MET A 45 -4.07 1.93 10.62
CA MET A 45 -5.25 2.26 9.83
C MET A 45 -5.95 0.98 9.40
N LYS A 46 -7.24 0.89 9.68
CA LYS A 46 -8.01 -0.33 9.49
C LYS A 46 -8.85 -0.27 8.22
N VAL A 47 -8.99 -1.43 7.59
CA VAL A 47 -9.98 -1.67 6.54
C VAL A 47 -10.86 -2.80 7.03
N ILE A 48 -12.17 -2.56 7.09
CA ILE A 48 -13.13 -3.51 7.64
C ILE A 48 -13.96 -4.07 6.51
N ARG A 49 -14.05 -5.41 6.46
CA ARG A 49 -14.93 -6.13 5.55
C ARG A 49 -15.91 -6.94 6.34
N THR A 50 -17.19 -6.70 6.12
CA THR A 50 -18.26 -7.42 6.78
C THR A 50 -18.73 -8.58 5.90
N SER A 51 -18.84 -9.77 6.49
CA SER A 51 -19.42 -10.94 5.86
C SER A 51 -20.53 -11.48 6.76
N TYR A 52 -21.34 -12.39 6.23
CA TYR A 52 -22.43 -12.99 6.98
C TYR A 52 -22.28 -14.50 6.96
N SER A 53 -22.44 -15.12 8.13
CA SER A 53 -22.47 -16.58 8.23
C SER A 53 -23.80 -17.11 7.73
N GLU A 54 -23.90 -18.44 7.59
CA GLU A 54 -25.16 -19.11 7.22
C GLU A 54 -26.27 -18.85 8.22
N ASP A 55 -25.92 -18.60 9.48
CA ASP A 55 -26.86 -18.31 10.55
C ASP A 55 -27.28 -16.84 10.60
N GLY A 56 -26.85 -16.03 9.65
CA GLY A 56 -27.15 -14.60 9.62
C GLY A 56 -26.33 -13.75 10.57
N ILE A 57 -25.28 -14.32 11.17
CA ILE A 57 -24.36 -13.58 12.03
C ILE A 57 -23.42 -12.79 11.16
N SER A 58 -23.30 -11.49 11.42
CA SER A 58 -22.33 -10.67 10.72
C SER A 58 -20.95 -10.80 11.36
N VAL A 59 -19.93 -10.88 10.51
CA VAL A 59 -18.54 -10.97 10.93
C VAL A 59 -17.79 -9.82 10.29
N ASP A 60 -17.16 -8.99 11.11
CA ASP A 60 -16.26 -7.94 10.63
C ASP A 60 -14.83 -8.47 10.63
N ASN A 61 -14.24 -8.57 9.46
CA ASN A 61 -12.82 -8.90 9.31
C ASN A 61 -12.04 -7.60 9.24
N VAL A 62 -11.13 -7.42 10.18
CA VAL A 62 -10.35 -6.20 10.30
C VAL A 62 -8.96 -6.45 9.73
N TYR A 63 -8.61 -5.66 8.71
CA TYR A 63 -7.29 -5.69 8.08
C TYR A 63 -6.58 -4.38 8.38
N TYR A 64 -5.27 -4.42 8.45
CA TYR A 64 -4.47 -3.22 8.63
C TYR A 64 -3.84 -2.80 7.31
N ASP A 65 -3.95 -1.51 7.01
CA ASP A 65 -3.30 -0.92 5.86
C ASP A 65 -1.79 -0.79 6.13
N ASN A 66 -1.04 -0.40 5.12
CA ASN A 66 0.40 -0.19 5.22
C ASN A 66 0.77 1.25 4.93
N VAL A 67 1.90 1.66 5.48
CA VAL A 67 2.64 2.83 5.02
C VAL A 67 3.90 2.30 4.36
N ILE A 68 4.16 2.72 3.14
CA ILE A 68 5.31 2.25 2.39
C ILE A 68 6.34 3.37 2.31
N HIS A 69 7.52 3.11 2.89
CA HIS A 69 8.63 4.04 2.80
C HIS A 69 9.51 3.66 1.62
N ILE A 70 9.79 4.63 0.76
CA ILE A 70 10.70 4.45 -0.37
C ILE A 70 11.87 5.39 -0.24
N CYS A 71 13.06 4.93 -0.60
CA CYS A 71 14.24 5.77 -0.67
C CYS A 71 15.19 5.25 -1.73
N VAL A 72 15.99 6.15 -2.28
CA VAL A 72 16.98 5.82 -3.29
C VAL A 72 18.32 6.45 -2.91
N TYR A 73 19.38 5.68 -3.09
CA TYR A 73 20.74 6.10 -2.83
C TYR A 73 21.57 6.04 -4.11
N GLU A 74 22.46 7.01 -4.23
CA GLU A 74 23.59 6.95 -5.14
C GLU A 74 24.84 6.87 -4.26
N GLY A 75 25.48 5.71 -4.24
CA GLY A 75 26.55 5.46 -3.27
C GLY A 75 26.05 5.59 -1.85
N ARG A 76 26.61 6.50 -1.07
CA ARG A 76 26.19 6.76 0.31
C ARG A 76 25.19 7.91 0.43
N GLN A 77 24.90 8.58 -0.66
CA GLN A 77 24.03 9.74 -0.64
C GLN A 77 22.60 9.32 -0.87
N MET A 78 21.73 9.64 0.08
CA MET A 78 20.30 9.47 -0.08
C MET A 78 19.76 10.60 -0.96
N LEU A 79 19.18 10.26 -2.09
CA LEU A 79 18.62 11.23 -3.03
C LEU A 79 17.24 11.68 -2.62
N TYR A 80 16.43 10.76 -2.10
CA TYR A 80 15.14 11.09 -1.48
C TYR A 80 14.67 9.96 -0.58
N GLY A 81 13.77 10.31 0.34
CA GLY A 81 13.01 9.38 1.15
C GLY A 81 11.59 9.90 1.28
N LYS A 82 10.61 9.05 1.04
CA LYS A 82 9.19 9.44 1.07
C LYS A 82 8.34 8.32 1.65
N ASP A 83 7.31 8.72 2.39
CA ASP A 83 6.29 7.80 2.88
C ASP A 83 5.08 7.85 1.96
N ILE A 84 4.68 6.69 1.48
CA ILE A 84 3.54 6.54 0.59
C ILE A 84 2.39 5.95 1.40
N THR A 85 1.26 6.64 1.40
CA THR A 85 0.05 6.20 2.08
C THR A 85 -1.10 6.06 1.09
N LYS A 86 -2.10 5.28 1.46
CA LYS A 86 -3.26 5.03 0.61
C LYS A 86 -3.97 6.32 0.19
N LYS A 87 -4.08 7.31 1.07
CA LYS A 87 -4.77 8.56 0.76
C LYS A 87 -4.15 9.33 -0.40
N MET A 88 -2.89 9.09 -0.71
CA MET A 88 -2.22 9.74 -1.85
C MET A 88 -2.79 9.30 -3.19
N PHE A 89 -3.55 8.21 -3.21
CA PHE A 89 -4.18 7.68 -4.42
C PHE A 89 -5.61 8.21 -4.62
N ALA A 90 -6.06 9.15 -3.79
CA ALA A 90 -7.42 9.67 -3.84
C ALA A 90 -7.74 10.40 -5.16
N GLY A 91 -6.71 10.88 -5.87
CA GLY A 91 -6.91 11.55 -7.15
C GLY A 91 -7.17 10.60 -8.33
N ILE A 92 -6.91 9.30 -8.15
CA ILE A 92 -7.04 8.33 -9.24
C ILE A 92 -8.03 7.21 -8.95
N PHE A 93 -8.48 7.05 -7.72
CA PHE A 93 -9.50 6.07 -7.34
C PHE A 93 -10.64 6.76 -6.59
N PRO A 94 -11.90 6.33 -6.83
CA PRO A 94 -13.02 6.82 -6.03
C PRO A 94 -12.84 6.50 -4.55
N THR A 95 -13.34 7.37 -3.69
CA THR A 95 -13.22 7.21 -2.24
C THR A 95 -13.77 5.87 -1.76
N GLU A 96 -14.94 5.47 -2.27
CA GLU A 96 -15.57 4.20 -1.87
C GLU A 96 -14.71 3.01 -2.22
N THR A 97 -14.11 3.02 -3.42
CA THR A 97 -13.19 1.98 -3.85
C THR A 97 -11.96 1.93 -2.96
N LEU A 98 -11.38 3.10 -2.72
CA LEU A 98 -10.15 3.22 -1.95
C LEU A 98 -10.33 2.76 -0.50
N ASN A 99 -11.50 3.04 0.08
CA ASN A 99 -11.79 2.64 1.46
C ASN A 99 -11.86 1.12 1.66
N GLN A 100 -12.07 0.36 0.60
CA GLN A 100 -12.12 -1.10 0.64
C GLN A 100 -10.76 -1.74 0.38
N MET A 101 -9.77 -0.96 0.01
CA MET A 101 -8.46 -1.45 -0.39
C MET A 101 -7.42 -1.20 0.68
N ILE A 102 -6.37 -2.02 0.64
CA ILE A 102 -5.12 -1.75 1.34
C ILE A 102 -4.03 -1.47 0.32
N LEU A 103 -3.06 -0.65 0.70
CA LEU A 103 -1.83 -0.46 -0.05
C LEU A 103 -0.94 -1.67 0.25
N ALA A 104 -0.95 -2.65 -0.63
CA ALA A 104 -0.42 -3.98 -0.33
C ALA A 104 1.05 -4.15 -0.68
N ASP A 105 1.50 -3.49 -1.73
CA ASP A 105 2.84 -3.74 -2.25
C ASP A 105 3.36 -2.55 -3.05
N MET A 106 4.66 -2.52 -3.23
CA MET A 106 5.36 -1.52 -4.03
C MET A 106 6.62 -2.13 -4.62
N ASN A 107 6.88 -1.86 -5.89
CA ASN A 107 8.10 -2.30 -6.55
C ASN A 107 8.80 -1.09 -7.18
N PHE A 108 10.11 -1.03 -6.99
CA PHE A 108 10.96 -0.07 -7.70
C PHE A 108 11.23 -0.63 -9.10
N MET A 109 10.73 0.08 -10.11
CA MET A 109 10.74 -0.41 -11.49
C MET A 109 11.96 0.06 -12.28
N GLY A 110 12.72 1.01 -11.74
CA GLY A 110 13.91 1.52 -12.39
C GLY A 110 13.92 3.03 -12.51
N VAL A 111 14.82 3.51 -13.35
CA VAL A 111 15.00 4.95 -13.60
C VAL A 111 14.95 5.17 -15.09
N ASN A 112 14.27 6.23 -15.52
CA ASN A 112 14.24 6.66 -16.91
C ASN A 112 14.39 8.19 -16.97
N ASN A 113 14.20 8.77 -18.16
CA ASN A 113 14.37 10.20 -18.35
C ASN A 113 13.36 11.06 -17.58
N LYS A 114 12.29 10.47 -17.08
CA LYS A 114 11.27 11.17 -16.27
C LYS A 114 11.57 11.10 -14.77
N GLY A 115 12.42 10.18 -14.36
CA GLY A 115 12.79 10.01 -12.97
C GLY A 115 12.72 8.56 -12.50
N TYR A 116 12.49 8.39 -11.21
CA TYR A 116 12.45 7.11 -10.54
C TYR A 116 11.03 6.53 -10.64
N GLN A 117 10.92 5.30 -11.10
CA GLN A 117 9.64 4.69 -11.42
C GLN A 117 9.29 3.59 -10.41
N TYR A 118 8.04 3.62 -9.94
CA TYR A 118 7.51 2.62 -9.02
C TYR A 118 6.15 2.12 -9.50
N GLN A 119 5.80 0.91 -9.10
CA GLN A 119 4.45 0.40 -9.29
C GLN A 119 3.90 -0.05 -7.94
N ALA A 120 2.76 0.50 -7.57
CA ALA A 120 2.05 0.16 -6.34
C ALA A 120 0.90 -0.79 -6.64
N THR A 121 0.65 -1.70 -5.70
CA THR A 121 -0.50 -2.59 -5.75
C THR A 121 -1.44 -2.24 -4.60
N LEU A 122 -2.70 -1.95 -4.94
CA LEU A 122 -3.78 -1.80 -3.98
C LEU A 122 -4.74 -2.95 -4.18
N CYS A 123 -5.16 -3.60 -3.11
CA CYS A 123 -6.04 -4.75 -3.23
C CYS A 123 -7.15 -4.72 -2.19
N VAL A 124 -8.28 -5.33 -2.53
CA VAL A 124 -9.35 -5.61 -1.58
C VAL A 124 -8.98 -6.89 -0.87
N PRO A 125 -8.81 -6.87 0.47
CA PRO A 125 -8.37 -8.06 1.21
C PRO A 125 -9.26 -9.27 0.97
N GLU A 126 -8.63 -10.44 0.88
CA GLU A 126 -9.30 -11.73 0.67
C GLU A 126 -10.19 -11.77 -0.57
N SER A 127 -9.77 -11.08 -1.61
CA SER A 127 -10.45 -11.11 -2.89
C SER A 127 -9.41 -11.11 -4.00
N SER A 128 -9.86 -11.32 -5.23
CA SER A 128 -9.02 -11.21 -6.41
C SER A 128 -9.00 -9.79 -6.99
N VAL A 129 -9.69 -8.85 -6.32
CA VAL A 129 -9.78 -7.47 -6.80
C VAL A 129 -8.53 -6.70 -6.41
N TYR A 130 -7.84 -6.18 -7.40
CA TYR A 130 -6.68 -5.33 -7.18
C TYR A 130 -6.57 -4.28 -8.27
N SER A 131 -5.80 -3.24 -8.00
CA SER A 131 -5.46 -2.20 -8.96
C SER A 131 -3.99 -1.87 -8.85
N LEU A 132 -3.40 -1.52 -9.98
CA LEU A 132 -2.01 -1.09 -10.04
C LEU A 132 -1.97 0.41 -10.30
N ALA A 133 -1.02 1.08 -9.69
CA ALA A 133 -0.77 2.49 -9.89
C ALA A 133 0.73 2.72 -10.15
N ASN A 134 1.02 3.61 -11.08
CA ASN A 134 2.39 3.97 -11.42
C ASN A 134 2.75 5.27 -10.72
N ILE A 135 3.87 5.27 -10.03
CA ILE A 135 4.40 6.43 -9.33
C ILE A 135 5.71 6.83 -9.98
N THR A 136 5.81 8.10 -10.31
CA THR A 136 7.06 8.68 -10.79
C THR A 136 7.53 9.72 -9.79
N ILE A 137 8.77 9.57 -9.32
CA ILE A 137 9.46 10.63 -8.57
C ILE A 137 10.41 11.28 -9.55
N GLY A 138 10.12 12.51 -9.95
CA GLY A 138 11.00 13.24 -10.86
C GLY A 138 12.35 13.55 -10.23
N PHE A 139 13.32 13.88 -11.06
CA PHE A 139 14.65 14.29 -10.57
C PHE A 139 14.58 15.60 -9.78
N ASP A 140 13.48 16.32 -9.90
CA ASP A 140 13.17 17.53 -9.13
C ASP A 140 12.43 17.22 -7.81
N ASN A 141 12.29 15.93 -7.47
CA ASN A 141 11.55 15.43 -6.30
C ASN A 141 10.03 15.60 -6.36
N GLN A 142 9.47 15.95 -7.50
CA GLN A 142 8.02 16.02 -7.69
C GLN A 142 7.47 14.62 -7.92
N MET A 143 6.38 14.29 -7.22
CA MET A 143 5.74 13.00 -7.34
C MET A 143 4.49 13.10 -8.22
N SER A 144 4.35 12.16 -9.13
CA SER A 144 3.10 11.98 -9.87
C SER A 144 2.61 10.55 -9.75
N ILE A 145 1.30 10.38 -9.65
CA ILE A 145 0.66 9.08 -9.49
C ILE A 145 -0.39 8.94 -10.58
N LYS A 146 -0.34 7.83 -11.30
CA LYS A 146 -1.29 7.53 -12.36
C LYS A 146 -1.79 6.10 -12.20
N LYS A 147 -3.05 5.88 -12.56
CA LYS A 147 -3.59 4.53 -12.63
C LYS A 147 -2.87 3.78 -13.75
N ALA A 148 -2.42 2.56 -13.46
CA ALA A 148 -1.81 1.72 -14.49
C ALA A 148 -2.87 1.17 -15.43
N GLU A 149 -2.53 1.10 -16.69
CA GLU A 149 -3.42 0.54 -17.71
C GLU A 149 -3.28 -0.97 -17.81
#